data_2edc0981df955a105cc1282779735457
#
_entry.id   2edc0981df955a105cc1282779735457
#
_cell.length_a   1.000
_cell.length_b   1.000
_cell.length_c   1.000
_cell.angle_alpha   90.00
_cell.angle_beta   90.00
_cell.angle_gamma   90.00
#
_symmetry.space_group_name_H-M   'P 1'
#
loop_
_entity.id
_entity.type
_entity.pdbx_description
1 polymer ?
#
loop_
_entity_poly.entity_id
_entity_poly.type
_entity_poly.pdbx_seq_one_letter_code
_entity_poly.pdbx_strand_id
1 'polypeptide(L)'
;MQIDELLDLEHYPLDRPGSDGWNELVEVCRAMHEEGGCANLPGFIRPDALPALVHEAQGLLANGYRKSHLRTALFNHGDPNRPQGHPARRIFRENSLQVASDQIGTTLIRRIYEWQPLTDFVAAVEGCEVLYRMADAYQALNLIAHENGNGLP
;
A
#
# COMPACT_ATOMS: atom_id res chain seq x y z
N MET A 1 13.80 0.75 15.94
CA MET A 1 14.20 1.60 14.80
C MET A 1 13.36 2.87 14.83
N GLN A 2 13.98 4.04 14.63
CA GLN A 2 13.28 5.31 14.48
C GLN A 2 12.82 5.47 13.03
N ILE A 3 12.01 6.49 12.72
CA ILE A 3 11.48 6.69 11.35
C ILE A 3 12.59 6.96 10.32
N ASP A 4 13.60 7.75 10.70
CA ASP A 4 14.77 8.07 9.88
C ASP A 4 15.71 6.86 9.63
N GLU A 5 15.63 5.84 10.47
CA GLU A 5 16.27 4.55 10.24
C GLU A 5 15.47 3.66 9.26
N LEU A 6 14.16 3.91 9.13
CA LEU A 6 13.26 3.17 8.24
C LEU A 6 13.16 3.80 6.86
N LEU A 7 13.10 5.13 6.79
CA LEU A 7 12.82 5.91 5.59
C LEU A 7 14.03 6.77 5.21
N ASP A 8 14.27 6.91 3.91
CA ASP A 8 15.31 7.80 3.38
C ASP A 8 14.81 9.25 3.33
N LEU A 9 14.83 9.92 4.49
CA LEU A 9 14.39 11.30 4.63
C LEU A 9 15.42 12.34 4.13
N GLU A 10 16.63 11.92 3.78
CA GLU A 10 17.60 12.78 3.12
C GLU A 10 17.20 12.99 1.66
N HIS A 11 16.87 11.91 0.98
CA HIS A 11 16.45 11.94 -0.43
C HIS A 11 14.96 12.34 -0.57
N TYR A 12 14.12 11.93 0.36
CA TYR A 12 12.67 12.19 0.39
C TYR A 12 12.31 12.97 1.65
N PRO A 13 12.40 14.31 1.66
CA PRO A 13 12.30 15.14 2.88
C PRO A 13 10.85 15.34 3.37
N LEU A 14 10.10 14.25 3.60
CA LEU A 14 8.71 14.30 4.04
C LEU A 14 8.54 14.97 5.41
N ASP A 15 9.57 14.98 6.23
CA ASP A 15 9.63 15.59 7.57
C ASP A 15 9.88 17.12 7.55
N ARG A 16 10.07 17.71 6.37
CA ARG A 16 10.41 19.13 6.19
C ARG A 16 9.41 19.86 5.31
N PRO A 17 8.12 19.93 5.68
CA PRO A 17 7.07 20.55 4.87
C PRO A 17 7.42 22.00 4.54
N GLY A 18 7.19 22.39 3.28
CA GLY A 18 7.47 23.75 2.78
C GLY A 18 8.93 24.04 2.44
N SER A 19 9.87 23.10 2.67
CA SER A 19 11.22 23.23 2.13
C SER A 19 11.23 23.09 0.59
N ASP A 20 12.26 23.62 -0.08
CA ASP A 20 12.36 23.52 -1.54
C ASP A 20 12.32 22.06 -2.01
N GLY A 21 13.09 21.16 -1.37
CA GLY A 21 13.09 19.74 -1.72
C GLY A 21 11.75 19.03 -1.45
N TRP A 22 11.01 19.45 -0.41
CA TRP A 22 9.67 18.92 -0.15
C TRP A 22 8.68 19.39 -1.22
N ASN A 23 8.71 20.68 -1.60
CA ASN A 23 7.84 21.24 -2.64
C ASN A 23 8.11 20.59 -3.99
N GLU A 24 9.39 20.44 -4.38
CA GLU A 24 9.79 19.76 -5.60
C GLU A 24 9.30 18.31 -5.63
N LEU A 25 9.44 17.56 -4.52
CA LEU A 25 8.98 16.18 -4.42
C LEU A 25 7.46 16.08 -4.56
N VAL A 26 6.68 17.02 -3.97
CA VAL A 26 5.22 17.07 -4.14
C VAL A 26 4.84 17.24 -5.61
N GLU A 27 5.49 18.18 -6.33
CA GLU A 27 5.20 18.40 -7.75
C GLU A 27 5.57 17.18 -8.62
N VAL A 28 6.70 16.54 -8.34
CA VAL A 28 7.13 15.32 -9.04
C VAL A 28 6.12 14.19 -8.80
N CYS A 29 5.71 13.96 -7.55
CA CYS A 29 4.73 12.91 -7.23
C CYS A 29 3.37 13.20 -7.85
N ARG A 30 2.93 14.45 -7.87
CA ARG A 30 1.70 14.88 -8.51
C ARG A 30 1.72 14.60 -10.00
N ALA A 31 2.80 14.97 -10.69
CA ALA A 31 2.97 14.69 -12.11
C ALA A 31 2.96 13.17 -12.42
N MET A 32 3.66 12.36 -11.62
CA MET A 32 3.64 10.90 -11.75
C MET A 32 2.22 10.33 -11.58
N HIS A 33 1.47 10.85 -10.60
CA HIS A 33 0.10 10.41 -10.33
C HIS A 33 -0.85 10.78 -11.47
N GLU A 34 -0.74 12.00 -12.00
CA GLU A 34 -1.54 12.47 -13.15
C GLU A 34 -1.27 11.65 -14.42
N GLU A 35 -0.01 11.31 -14.69
CA GLU A 35 0.39 10.55 -15.88
C GLU A 35 0.06 9.06 -15.78
N GLY A 36 0.39 8.43 -14.65
CA GLY A 36 0.40 6.97 -14.48
C GLY A 36 -0.57 6.44 -13.41
N GLY A 37 -1.27 7.30 -12.69
CA GLY A 37 -2.17 6.92 -11.59
C GLY A 37 -1.45 6.51 -10.30
N CYS A 38 -0.12 6.64 -10.25
CA CYS A 38 0.66 6.34 -9.04
C CYS A 38 1.98 7.11 -9.03
N ALA A 39 2.48 7.41 -7.83
CA ALA A 39 3.84 7.90 -7.62
C ALA A 39 4.71 6.78 -7.05
N ASN A 40 5.89 6.57 -7.64
CA ASN A 40 6.86 5.58 -7.18
C ASN A 40 8.10 6.30 -6.62
N LEU A 41 8.49 5.97 -5.41
CA LEU A 41 9.65 6.51 -4.69
C LEU A 41 10.68 5.40 -4.46
N PRO A 42 11.59 5.13 -5.41
CA PRO A 42 12.56 4.05 -5.29
C PRO A 42 13.52 4.28 -4.11
N GLY A 43 13.65 3.29 -3.23
CA GLY A 43 14.52 3.40 -2.05
C GLY A 43 13.93 4.23 -0.90
N PHE A 44 12.68 4.69 -0.97
CA PHE A 44 12.02 5.41 0.12
C PHE A 44 12.09 4.64 1.44
N ILE A 45 11.84 3.33 1.41
CA ILE A 45 12.20 2.44 2.52
C ILE A 45 13.68 2.10 2.37
N ARG A 46 14.47 2.39 3.39
CA ARG A 46 15.90 2.15 3.39
C ARG A 46 16.20 0.65 3.22
N PRO A 47 17.18 0.28 2.38
CA PRO A 47 17.55 -1.13 2.18
C PRO A 47 17.86 -1.87 3.48
N ASP A 48 18.50 -1.21 4.44
CA ASP A 48 18.89 -1.77 5.74
C ASP A 48 17.66 -2.05 6.64
N ALA A 49 16.53 -1.36 6.42
CA ALA A 49 15.29 -1.56 7.15
C ALA A 49 14.45 -2.73 6.59
N LEU A 50 14.63 -3.07 5.30
CA LEU A 50 13.84 -4.10 4.63
C LEU A 50 13.86 -5.46 5.36
N PRO A 51 15.00 -6.01 5.82
CA PRO A 51 15.00 -7.29 6.52
C PRO A 51 14.12 -7.30 7.77
N ALA A 52 14.11 -6.22 8.55
CA ALA A 52 13.28 -6.10 9.75
C ALA A 52 11.79 -6.03 9.42
N LEU A 53 11.41 -5.23 8.40
CA LEU A 53 10.03 -5.12 7.92
C LEU A 53 9.52 -6.45 7.34
N VAL A 54 10.35 -7.14 6.55
CA VAL A 54 10.02 -8.46 5.99
C VAL A 54 9.83 -9.50 7.09
N HIS A 55 10.73 -9.54 8.07
CA HIS A 55 10.62 -10.45 9.21
C HIS A 55 9.32 -10.21 10.01
N GLU A 56 9.01 -8.96 10.28
CA GLU A 56 7.77 -8.57 10.96
C GLU A 56 6.52 -8.99 10.15
N ALA A 57 6.52 -8.71 8.85
CA ALA A 57 5.44 -9.10 7.94
C ALA A 57 5.23 -10.62 7.89
N GLN A 58 6.31 -11.39 7.81
CA GLN A 58 6.24 -12.86 7.82
C GLN A 58 5.67 -13.40 9.12
N GLY A 59 6.07 -12.82 10.26
CA GLY A 59 5.52 -13.17 11.58
C GLY A 59 4.00 -12.92 11.69
N LEU A 60 3.54 -11.80 11.17
CA LEU A 60 2.12 -11.46 11.13
C LEU A 60 1.34 -12.40 10.21
N LEU A 61 1.85 -12.67 9.01
CA LEU A 61 1.20 -13.52 8.01
C LEU A 61 1.08 -14.99 8.45
N ALA A 62 1.91 -15.46 9.37
CA ALA A 62 1.82 -16.81 9.92
C ALA A 62 0.45 -17.09 10.58
N ASN A 63 -0.19 -16.04 11.12
CA ASN A 63 -1.53 -16.09 11.72
C ASN A 63 -2.60 -15.43 10.83
N GLY A 64 -2.27 -15.12 9.59
CA GLY A 64 -3.16 -14.43 8.65
C GLY A 64 -4.37 -15.28 8.25
N TYR A 65 -5.47 -14.62 7.96
CA TYR A 65 -6.67 -15.22 7.40
C TYR A 65 -6.43 -15.63 5.96
N ARG A 66 -6.60 -16.91 5.63
CA ARG A 66 -6.51 -17.41 4.26
C ARG A 66 -7.82 -17.16 3.54
N LYS A 67 -7.73 -16.42 2.43
CA LYS A 67 -8.85 -16.08 1.56
C LYS A 67 -8.65 -16.75 0.19
N SER A 68 -9.70 -17.40 -0.31
CA SER A 68 -9.71 -18.00 -1.65
C SER A 68 -10.99 -17.59 -2.37
N HIS A 69 -10.86 -16.94 -3.50
CA HIS A 69 -11.98 -16.52 -4.33
C HIS A 69 -11.81 -16.94 -5.78
N LEU A 70 -12.94 -17.25 -6.42
CA LEU A 70 -13.07 -17.35 -7.86
C LEU A 70 -13.95 -16.19 -8.32
N ARG A 71 -13.38 -15.25 -9.04
CA ARG A 71 -14.09 -14.04 -9.47
C ARG A 71 -13.54 -13.50 -10.79
N THR A 72 -14.33 -12.69 -11.48
CA THR A 72 -13.88 -11.89 -12.62
C THR A 72 -13.18 -10.62 -12.13
N ALA A 73 -12.58 -9.87 -13.06
CA ALA A 73 -12.07 -8.52 -12.80
C ALA A 73 -13.15 -7.55 -12.26
N LEU A 74 -14.43 -7.87 -12.47
CA LEU A 74 -15.58 -7.09 -11.99
C LEU A 74 -16.12 -7.62 -10.64
N PHE A 75 -15.35 -8.42 -9.91
CA PHE A 75 -15.68 -8.96 -8.59
C PHE A 75 -16.97 -9.81 -8.52
N ASN A 76 -17.38 -10.40 -9.65
CA ASN A 76 -18.55 -11.26 -9.75
C ASN A 76 -18.19 -12.68 -10.22
N HIS A 77 -19.20 -13.55 -10.32
CA HIS A 77 -19.04 -14.97 -10.73
C HIS A 77 -18.90 -15.19 -12.24
N GLY A 78 -18.85 -14.12 -13.02
CA GLY A 78 -18.80 -14.16 -14.48
C GLY A 78 -20.18 -14.19 -15.14
N ASP A 79 -20.22 -13.69 -16.37
CA ASP A 79 -21.42 -13.66 -17.20
C ASP A 79 -21.27 -14.67 -18.35
N PRO A 80 -21.96 -15.83 -18.31
CA PRO A 80 -21.87 -16.85 -19.35
C PRO A 80 -22.41 -16.41 -20.70
N ASN A 81 -23.22 -15.33 -20.74
CA ASN A 81 -23.80 -14.80 -21.97
C ASN A 81 -22.81 -13.92 -22.76
N ARG A 82 -21.68 -13.58 -22.19
CA ARG A 82 -20.63 -12.84 -22.89
C ARG A 82 -19.80 -13.76 -23.77
N PRO A 83 -19.20 -13.23 -24.85
CA PRO A 83 -18.30 -14.00 -25.72
C PRO A 83 -17.13 -14.62 -24.94
N GLN A 84 -16.63 -15.74 -25.43
CA GLN A 84 -15.42 -16.36 -24.88
C GLN A 84 -14.25 -15.37 -25.01
N GLY A 85 -13.51 -15.12 -23.91
CA GLY A 85 -12.44 -14.13 -23.85
C GLY A 85 -12.86 -12.73 -23.38
N HIS A 86 -14.16 -12.46 -23.22
CA HIS A 86 -14.62 -11.20 -22.64
C HIS A 86 -14.19 -11.10 -21.17
N PRO A 87 -13.64 -9.95 -20.69
CA PRO A 87 -13.16 -9.80 -19.31
C PRO A 87 -14.19 -10.18 -18.24
N ALA A 88 -15.47 -9.85 -18.45
CA ALA A 88 -16.56 -10.21 -17.54
C ALA A 88 -16.86 -11.71 -17.46
N ARG A 89 -16.25 -12.54 -18.33
CA ARG A 89 -16.38 -14.00 -18.32
C ARG A 89 -15.14 -14.71 -17.78
N ARG A 90 -13.97 -14.05 -17.84
CA ARG A 90 -12.71 -14.62 -17.42
C ARG A 90 -12.65 -14.70 -15.89
N ILE A 91 -12.62 -15.91 -15.34
CA ILE A 91 -12.54 -16.17 -13.91
C ILE A 91 -11.06 -16.32 -13.50
N PHE A 92 -10.69 -15.64 -12.44
CA PHE A 92 -9.38 -15.74 -11.80
C PHE A 92 -9.54 -16.42 -10.44
N ARG A 93 -8.56 -17.22 -10.08
CA ARG A 93 -8.41 -17.71 -8.71
C ARG A 93 -7.46 -16.78 -7.99
N GLU A 94 -7.96 -16.17 -6.94
CA GLU A 94 -7.18 -15.35 -6.01
C GLU A 94 -7.05 -16.08 -4.68
N ASN A 95 -5.81 -16.41 -4.30
CA ASN A 95 -5.51 -16.90 -2.96
C ASN A 95 -4.63 -15.88 -2.27
N SER A 96 -5.00 -15.47 -1.07
CA SER A 96 -4.22 -14.52 -0.28
C SER A 96 -4.25 -14.89 1.20
N LEU A 97 -3.20 -14.49 1.90
CA LEU A 97 -3.19 -14.37 3.36
C LEU A 97 -3.42 -12.90 3.69
N GLN A 98 -4.31 -12.62 4.62
CA GLN A 98 -4.64 -11.26 5.02
C GLN A 98 -4.53 -11.11 6.54
N VAL A 99 -3.93 -10.01 6.97
CA VAL A 99 -3.88 -9.58 8.37
C VAL A 99 -4.56 -8.23 8.45
N ALA A 100 -5.63 -8.14 9.23
CA ALA A 100 -6.38 -6.91 9.41
C ALA A 100 -5.67 -5.95 10.38
N SER A 101 -6.06 -4.69 10.36
CA SER A 101 -5.41 -3.62 11.10
C SER A 101 -5.36 -3.88 12.62
N ASP A 102 -6.40 -4.44 13.21
CA ASP A 102 -6.46 -4.78 14.64
C ASP A 102 -5.43 -5.84 15.06
N GLN A 103 -4.99 -6.67 14.13
CA GLN A 103 -4.00 -7.74 14.34
C GLN A 103 -2.55 -7.29 14.10
N ILE A 104 -2.36 -6.16 13.41
CA ILE A 104 -1.00 -5.66 13.08
C ILE A 104 -0.27 -5.14 14.33
N GLY A 105 -1.00 -4.68 15.35
CA GLY A 105 -0.41 -4.23 16.62
C GLY A 105 0.58 -3.07 16.47
N THR A 106 1.52 -2.98 17.41
CA THR A 106 2.58 -1.97 17.43
C THR A 106 3.79 -2.47 16.64
N THR A 107 3.82 -2.22 15.35
CA THR A 107 4.83 -2.70 14.41
C THR A 107 5.56 -1.55 13.71
N LEU A 108 6.67 -1.86 13.03
CA LEU A 108 7.38 -0.88 12.19
C LEU A 108 6.49 -0.45 11.01
N ILE A 109 5.74 -1.40 10.43
CA ILE A 109 4.79 -1.13 9.34
C ILE A 109 3.71 -0.13 9.80
N ARG A 110 3.11 -0.37 10.97
CA ARG A 110 2.12 0.55 11.54
C ARG A 110 2.73 1.91 11.87
N ARG A 111 3.95 1.95 12.38
CA ARG A 111 4.65 3.20 12.68
C ARG A 111 4.85 4.06 11.44
N ILE A 112 5.21 3.47 10.30
CA ILE A 112 5.31 4.19 9.02
C ILE A 112 3.94 4.72 8.61
N TYR A 113 2.90 3.88 8.66
CA TYR A 113 1.53 4.28 8.29
C TYR A 113 0.97 5.40 9.18
N GLU A 114 1.24 5.36 10.49
CA GLU A 114 0.74 6.35 11.45
C GLU A 114 1.61 7.61 11.55
N TRP A 115 2.74 7.64 10.86
CA TRP A 115 3.64 8.80 10.87
C TRP A 115 3.00 9.98 10.15
N GLN A 116 2.68 11.06 10.92
CA GLN A 116 1.89 12.19 10.42
C GLN A 116 2.49 12.87 9.18
N PRO A 117 3.83 13.10 9.07
CA PRO A 117 4.39 13.72 7.86
C PRO A 117 4.12 12.94 6.58
N LEU A 118 3.97 11.61 6.62
CA LEU A 118 3.55 10.84 5.45
C LEU A 118 2.11 11.19 5.04
N THR A 119 1.21 11.32 6.00
CA THR A 119 -0.19 11.71 5.74
C THR A 119 -0.28 13.13 5.18
N ASP A 120 0.50 14.07 5.75
CA ASP A 120 0.54 15.46 5.30
C ASP A 120 1.14 15.60 3.89
N PHE A 121 2.17 14.81 3.60
CA PHE A 121 2.77 14.75 2.26
C PHE A 121 1.76 14.23 1.22
N VAL A 122 1.05 13.13 1.53
CA VAL A 122 0.01 12.59 0.63
C VAL A 122 -1.10 13.61 0.43
N ALA A 123 -1.54 14.32 1.48
CA ALA A 123 -2.53 15.39 1.36
C ALA A 123 -2.06 16.49 0.37
N ALA A 124 -0.79 16.88 0.45
CA ALA A 124 -0.22 17.87 -0.47
C ALA A 124 -0.17 17.37 -1.92
N VAL A 125 0.23 16.12 -2.16
CA VAL A 125 0.24 15.51 -3.50
C VAL A 125 -1.17 15.49 -4.09
N GLU A 126 -2.18 15.10 -3.30
CA GLU A 126 -3.60 15.07 -3.72
C GLU A 126 -4.25 16.46 -3.79
N GLY A 127 -3.55 17.53 -3.40
CA GLY A 127 -4.08 18.89 -3.39
C GLY A 127 -5.17 19.11 -2.34
N CYS A 128 -5.20 18.30 -1.29
CA CYS A 128 -6.13 18.41 -0.17
C CYS A 128 -5.54 19.26 0.96
N GLU A 129 -6.35 20.09 1.60
CA GLU A 129 -5.92 20.86 2.77
C GLU A 129 -5.62 19.93 3.95
N VAL A 130 -6.44 18.90 4.14
CA VAL A 130 -6.30 17.90 5.21
C VAL A 130 -6.68 16.53 4.69
N LEU A 131 -5.87 15.52 5.05
CA LEU A 131 -6.17 14.12 4.83
C LEU A 131 -6.27 13.40 6.17
N TYR A 132 -7.31 12.60 6.33
CA TYR A 132 -7.55 11.82 7.54
C TYR A 132 -7.23 10.35 7.30
N ARG A 133 -6.49 9.74 8.22
CA ARG A 133 -6.34 8.28 8.21
C ARG A 133 -7.69 7.61 8.51
N MET A 134 -7.94 6.48 7.87
CA MET A 134 -9.15 5.70 8.12
C MET A 134 -9.23 5.30 9.61
N ALA A 135 -10.39 5.52 10.23
CA ALA A 135 -10.63 5.21 11.63
C ALA A 135 -11.14 3.77 11.86
N ASP A 136 -11.42 3.02 10.78
CA ASP A 136 -11.90 1.65 10.87
C ASP A 136 -10.82 0.73 11.45
N ALA A 137 -11.16 0.02 12.54
CA ALA A 137 -10.21 -0.82 13.26
C ALA A 137 -9.70 -2.02 12.45
N TYR A 138 -10.43 -2.44 11.40
CA TYR A 138 -10.10 -3.62 10.60
C TYR A 138 -9.50 -3.27 9.25
N GLN A 139 -9.87 -2.13 8.66
CA GLN A 139 -9.52 -1.77 7.28
C GLN A 139 -8.49 -0.65 7.16
N ALA A 140 -8.13 0.02 8.26
CA ALA A 140 -7.20 1.17 8.23
C ALA A 140 -5.82 0.80 7.65
N LEU A 141 -5.32 -0.38 7.96
CA LEU A 141 -4.06 -0.92 7.47
C LEU A 141 -4.21 -2.43 7.26
N ASN A 142 -3.91 -2.92 6.06
CA ASN A 142 -3.98 -4.35 5.77
C ASN A 142 -2.64 -4.85 5.23
N LEU A 143 -2.19 -5.98 5.76
CA LEU A 143 -1.08 -6.72 5.18
C LEU A 143 -1.65 -7.88 4.36
N ILE A 144 -1.30 -7.93 3.07
CA ILE A 144 -1.80 -8.94 2.15
C ILE A 144 -0.63 -9.61 1.46
N ALA A 145 -0.58 -10.94 1.52
CA ALA A 145 0.34 -11.73 0.73
C ALA A 145 -0.41 -12.58 -0.30
N HIS A 146 0.02 -12.51 -1.54
CA HIS A 146 -0.49 -13.34 -2.63
C HIS A 146 0.43 -14.54 -2.85
N GLU A 147 -0.16 -15.70 -3.14
CA GLU A 147 0.59 -16.90 -3.50
C GLU A 147 1.07 -16.81 -4.95
N ASN A 148 2.24 -17.36 -5.24
CA ASN A 148 2.76 -17.44 -6.60
C ASN A 148 1.81 -18.29 -7.48
N GLY A 149 1.55 -17.84 -8.71
CA GLY A 149 0.64 -18.50 -9.63
C GLY A 149 -0.82 -18.06 -9.51
N ASN A 150 -1.14 -17.11 -8.63
CA ASN A 150 -2.45 -16.47 -8.63
C ASN A 150 -2.64 -15.61 -9.87
N GLY A 151 -3.78 -15.79 -10.55
CA GLY A 151 -4.20 -14.83 -11.54
C GLY A 151 -4.67 -13.56 -10.83
N LEU A 152 -4.02 -12.44 -11.10
CA LEU A 152 -4.59 -11.12 -10.81
C LEU A 152 -5.47 -10.70 -11.99
N PRO A 153 -6.60 -10.03 -11.73
CA PRO A 153 -7.44 -9.49 -12.78
C PRO A 153 -6.76 -8.40 -13.58
#